data_b413aeb671b472fd141d0f006e3afae6
#
_entry.id   b413aeb671b472fd141d0f006e3afae6
#
_cell.length_a   1.000
_cell.length_b   1.000
_cell.length_c   1.000
_cell.angle_alpha   90.00
_cell.angle_beta   90.00
_cell.angle_gamma   90.00
#
_symmetry.space_group_name_H-M   'P 1'
#
loop_
_entity.id
_entity.type
_entity.pdbx_description
1 polymer ?
#
loop_
_entity_poly.entity_id
_entity_poly.type
_entity_poly.pdbx_seq_one_letter_code
_entity_poly.pdbx_strand_id
1 'polypeptide(L)'
;MGSLSVIPFVGILGILFIVFNIFLFTLVVLTIVFGVIRFKKKKFKKIFLVLLAITVLAGIKDYQIVNEFVNYDEIQHQNLIKEEGKELVAIRDNDYNKVEQYLKSGWDPNENTKSVYYSIKYNTESNKKKDEWKVLELLLKHGANPDVQIFENPTGVNTPLTYTTECGYYGATKLLLEYGADCNFQEDYMNQNGLLALRFYENDAAAKTLQLLLDYGTDLDIKQSDNKSGREELKNFQKDYMNVKDKVPNYDEIVEIIDRLGI
;
A
#
# COMPACT_ATOMS: atom_id res chain seq x y z
N MET A 1 -7.87 2.26 13.44
CA MET A 1 -7.76 1.45 14.69
C MET A 1 -8.37 0.09 14.41
N GLY A 2 -7.61 -1.01 14.41
CA GLY A 2 -8.20 -2.35 14.48
C GLY A 2 -7.64 -3.46 13.60
N SER A 3 -6.33 -3.52 13.30
CA SER A 3 -5.80 -4.72 12.65
C SER A 3 -4.51 -5.32 13.26
N LEU A 4 -3.91 -4.66 14.23
CA LEU A 4 -2.60 -5.08 14.78
C LEU A 4 -2.67 -6.00 16.02
N SER A 5 -3.86 -6.27 16.59
CA SER A 5 -4.01 -7.12 17.78
C SER A 5 -4.50 -8.55 17.50
N VAL A 6 -4.94 -8.84 16.26
CA VAL A 6 -5.53 -10.14 15.93
C VAL A 6 -4.45 -11.16 15.50
N ILE A 7 -3.39 -10.71 14.84
CA ILE A 7 -2.33 -11.59 14.29
C ILE A 7 -1.57 -12.35 15.38
N PRO A 8 -1.08 -11.75 16.49
CA PRO A 8 -0.41 -12.49 17.55
C PRO A 8 -1.33 -13.49 18.27
N PHE A 9 -2.62 -13.12 18.44
CA PHE A 9 -3.60 -13.97 19.11
C PHE A 9 -3.98 -15.20 18.27
N VAL A 10 -4.12 -15.03 16.96
CA VAL A 10 -4.37 -16.11 16.01
C VAL A 10 -3.15 -17.05 15.89
N GLY A 11 -1.94 -16.50 15.91
CA GLY A 11 -0.71 -17.30 15.96
C GLY A 11 -0.58 -18.14 17.23
N ILE A 12 -0.91 -17.58 18.40
CA ILE A 12 -0.91 -18.32 19.68
C ILE A 12 -1.98 -19.41 19.68
N LEU A 13 -3.17 -19.14 19.18
CA LEU A 13 -4.24 -20.14 19.03
C LEU A 13 -3.84 -21.28 18.08
N GLY A 14 -3.16 -20.96 16.98
CA GLY A 14 -2.61 -21.94 16.05
C GLY A 14 -1.57 -22.85 16.71
N ILE A 15 -0.63 -22.29 17.46
CA ILE A 15 0.38 -23.04 18.22
C ILE A 15 -0.29 -23.92 19.29
N LEU A 16 -1.26 -23.40 20.03
CA LEU A 16 -2.01 -24.18 21.03
C LEU A 16 -2.79 -25.31 20.39
N PHE A 17 -3.38 -25.11 19.23
CA PHE A 17 -4.06 -26.15 18.46
C PHE A 17 -3.10 -27.24 18.00
N ILE A 18 -1.90 -26.89 17.53
CA ILE A 18 -0.83 -27.84 17.16
C ILE A 18 -0.43 -28.67 18.38
N VAL A 19 -0.10 -28.01 19.49
CA VAL A 19 0.36 -28.68 20.71
C VAL A 19 -0.73 -29.63 21.24
N PHE A 20 -2.00 -29.20 21.19
CA PHE A 20 -3.14 -30.04 21.60
C PHE A 20 -3.30 -31.24 20.70
N ASN A 21 -3.19 -31.11 19.38
CA ASN A 21 -3.28 -32.26 18.45
C ASN A 21 -2.11 -33.22 18.58
N ILE A 22 -0.87 -32.72 18.78
CA ILE A 22 0.31 -33.56 19.06
C ILE A 22 0.09 -34.34 20.36
N PHE A 23 -0.44 -33.69 21.40
CA PHE A 23 -0.75 -34.33 22.67
C PHE A 23 -1.84 -35.44 22.52
N LEU A 24 -2.91 -35.13 21.81
CA LEU A 24 -3.99 -36.07 21.51
C LEU A 24 -3.46 -37.28 20.70
N PHE A 25 -2.63 -36.98 19.68
CA PHE A 25 -1.99 -38.03 18.87
C PHE A 25 -1.09 -38.93 19.69
N THR A 26 -0.25 -38.37 20.55
CA THR A 26 0.61 -39.17 21.44
C THR A 26 -0.20 -40.02 22.42
N LEU A 27 -1.30 -39.50 22.95
CA LEU A 27 -2.20 -40.23 23.84
C LEU A 27 -2.90 -41.40 23.13
N VAL A 28 -3.37 -41.18 21.89
CA VAL A 28 -3.96 -42.21 21.04
C VAL A 28 -2.93 -43.31 20.71
N VAL A 29 -1.72 -42.90 20.30
CA VAL A 29 -0.63 -43.86 20.01
C VAL A 29 -0.28 -44.68 21.24
N LEU A 30 -0.13 -44.10 22.42
CA LEU A 30 0.14 -44.80 23.67
C LEU A 30 -1.00 -45.77 24.02
N THR A 31 -2.27 -45.36 23.90
CA THR A 31 -3.43 -46.20 24.18
C THR A 31 -3.48 -47.41 23.23
N ILE A 32 -3.12 -47.19 21.96
CA ILE A 32 -3.09 -48.21 20.94
C ILE A 32 -1.90 -49.15 21.15
N VAL A 33 -0.70 -48.67 21.50
CA VAL A 33 0.47 -49.50 21.83
C VAL A 33 0.20 -50.39 23.04
N PHE A 34 -0.41 -49.84 24.10
CA PHE A 34 -0.85 -50.59 25.27
C PHE A 34 -1.90 -51.65 24.90
N GLY A 35 -2.84 -51.33 24.02
CA GLY A 35 -3.85 -52.28 23.50
C GLY A 35 -3.23 -53.42 22.72
N VAL A 36 -2.21 -53.17 21.88
CA VAL A 36 -1.52 -54.19 21.06
C VAL A 36 -0.72 -55.17 21.89
N ILE A 37 -0.06 -54.70 22.95
CA ILE A 37 0.71 -55.53 23.85
C ILE A 37 -0.22 -56.57 24.53
N ARG A 38 -1.49 -56.25 24.73
CA ARG A 38 -2.48 -57.06 25.42
C ARG A 38 -3.27 -58.01 24.51
N PHE A 39 -3.31 -57.76 23.17
CA PHE A 39 -4.10 -58.60 22.24
C PHE A 39 -3.23 -59.62 21.48
N LYS A 40 -3.39 -60.90 21.79
CA LYS A 40 -2.68 -62.01 21.13
C LYS A 40 -3.27 -62.50 19.78
N LYS A 41 -4.41 -61.95 19.32
CA LYS A 41 -5.11 -62.42 18.11
C LYS A 41 -4.70 -61.62 16.83
N LYS A 42 -4.30 -62.39 15.76
CA LYS A 42 -3.85 -61.78 14.45
C LYS A 42 -4.85 -60.82 13.82
N LYS A 43 -6.17 -61.04 14.01
CA LYS A 43 -7.22 -60.18 13.45
C LYS A 43 -7.21 -58.77 14.02
N PHE A 44 -6.91 -58.60 15.30
CA PHE A 44 -6.82 -57.32 15.97
C PHE A 44 -5.57 -56.53 15.55
N LYS A 45 -4.46 -57.18 15.21
CA LYS A 45 -3.26 -56.54 14.69
C LYS A 45 -3.51 -55.83 13.34
N LYS A 46 -4.31 -56.43 12.44
CA LYS A 46 -4.65 -55.81 11.14
C LYS A 46 -5.53 -54.55 11.30
N ILE A 47 -6.55 -54.64 12.15
CA ILE A 47 -7.44 -53.47 12.45
C ILE A 47 -6.62 -52.36 13.08
N PHE A 48 -5.71 -52.67 13.98
CA PHE A 48 -4.80 -51.74 14.59
C PHE A 48 -3.92 -50.99 13.59
N LEU A 49 -3.26 -51.71 12.66
CA LEU A 49 -2.41 -51.13 11.64
C LEU A 49 -3.20 -50.20 10.71
N VAL A 50 -4.44 -50.52 10.40
CA VAL A 50 -5.34 -49.68 9.60
C VAL A 50 -5.69 -48.39 10.37
N LEU A 51 -6.05 -48.49 11.64
CA LEU A 51 -6.36 -47.33 12.48
C LEU A 51 -5.13 -46.45 12.68
N LEU A 52 -3.94 -47.02 12.86
CA LEU A 52 -2.70 -46.30 12.96
C LEU A 52 -2.39 -45.54 11.65
N ALA A 53 -2.58 -46.19 10.50
CA ALA A 53 -2.38 -45.57 9.21
C ALA A 53 -3.35 -44.39 9.00
N ILE A 54 -4.62 -44.55 9.39
CA ILE A 54 -5.62 -43.43 9.30
C ILE A 54 -5.22 -42.25 10.21
N THR A 55 -4.75 -42.55 11.44
CA THR A 55 -4.32 -41.49 12.38
C THR A 55 -3.07 -40.75 11.89
N VAL A 56 -2.11 -41.48 11.31
CA VAL A 56 -0.91 -40.89 10.72
C VAL A 56 -1.29 -40.00 9.51
N LEU A 57 -2.18 -40.48 8.63
CA LEU A 57 -2.64 -39.71 7.48
C LEU A 57 -3.42 -38.45 7.90
N ALA A 58 -4.27 -38.56 8.92
CA ALA A 58 -4.97 -37.43 9.50
C ALA A 58 -3.97 -36.40 10.09
N GLY A 59 -2.98 -36.87 10.85
CA GLY A 59 -1.93 -36.00 11.40
C GLY A 59 -1.08 -35.27 10.34
N ILE A 60 -0.79 -35.95 9.21
CA ILE A 60 -0.11 -35.33 8.07
C ILE A 60 -0.98 -34.23 7.47
N LYS A 61 -2.28 -34.46 7.29
CA LYS A 61 -3.20 -33.47 6.75
C LYS A 61 -3.35 -32.28 7.68
N ASP A 62 -3.48 -32.50 8.98
CA ASP A 62 -3.55 -31.43 9.97
C ASP A 62 -2.24 -30.62 9.99
N TYR A 63 -1.07 -31.25 9.88
CA TYR A 63 0.22 -30.59 9.76
C TYR A 63 0.28 -29.72 8.50
N GLN A 64 -0.21 -30.19 7.35
CA GLN A 64 -0.23 -29.39 6.12
C GLN A 64 -1.11 -28.15 6.27
N ILE A 65 -2.33 -28.29 6.81
CA ILE A 65 -3.24 -27.16 7.07
C ILE A 65 -2.59 -26.13 8.00
N VAL A 66 -1.95 -26.59 9.06
CA VAL A 66 -1.27 -25.72 10.01
C VAL A 66 -0.07 -25.03 9.36
N ASN A 67 0.72 -25.77 8.58
CA ASN A 67 1.87 -25.21 7.88
C ASN A 67 1.44 -24.16 6.84
N GLU A 68 0.36 -24.39 6.11
CA GLU A 68 -0.24 -23.38 5.22
C GLU A 68 -0.70 -22.16 5.99
N PHE A 69 -1.32 -22.36 7.16
CA PHE A 69 -1.79 -21.26 7.99
C PHE A 69 -0.63 -20.45 8.61
N VAL A 70 0.40 -21.12 9.13
CA VAL A 70 1.57 -20.48 9.73
C VAL A 70 2.41 -19.73 8.68
N ASN A 71 2.47 -20.27 7.46
CA ASN A 71 3.22 -19.66 6.35
C ASN A 71 2.32 -18.85 5.40
N TYR A 72 1.07 -18.57 5.76
CA TYR A 72 0.13 -17.87 4.89
C TYR A 72 0.68 -16.53 4.36
N ASP A 73 1.25 -15.73 5.25
CA ASP A 73 1.82 -14.42 4.88
C ASP A 73 3.01 -14.58 3.93
N GLU A 74 3.89 -15.57 4.17
CA GLU A 74 5.01 -15.85 3.27
C GLU A 74 4.54 -16.38 1.90
N ILE A 75 3.52 -17.27 1.89
CA ILE A 75 2.93 -17.77 0.64
C ILE A 75 2.30 -16.62 -0.16
N GLN A 76 1.57 -15.70 0.50
CA GLN A 76 1.01 -14.52 -0.15
C GLN A 76 2.11 -13.62 -0.69
N HIS A 77 3.17 -13.39 0.07
CA HIS A 77 4.32 -12.61 -0.37
C HIS A 77 5.02 -13.23 -1.58
N GLN A 78 5.25 -14.55 -1.59
CA GLN A 78 5.83 -15.25 -2.74
C GLN A 78 4.92 -15.25 -3.98
N ASN A 79 3.60 -15.34 -3.79
CA ASN A 79 2.64 -15.21 -4.90
C ASN A 79 2.68 -13.79 -5.49
N LEU A 80 2.76 -12.78 -4.64
CA LEU A 80 2.89 -11.39 -5.05
C LEU A 80 4.18 -11.14 -5.86
N ILE A 81 5.31 -11.73 -5.43
CA ILE A 81 6.58 -11.68 -6.17
C ILE A 81 6.45 -12.31 -7.57
N LYS A 82 5.68 -13.39 -7.71
CA LYS A 82 5.44 -14.04 -9.01
C LYS A 82 4.56 -13.18 -9.93
N GLU A 83 3.61 -12.46 -9.37
CA GLU A 83 2.64 -11.66 -10.14
C GLU A 83 3.20 -10.28 -10.49
N GLU A 84 3.81 -9.59 -9.55
CA GLU A 84 4.23 -8.20 -9.70
C GLU A 84 5.76 -8.03 -9.89
N GLY A 85 6.54 -9.01 -9.51
CA GLY A 85 8.01 -8.93 -9.49
C GLY A 85 8.56 -8.52 -8.12
N LYS A 86 9.76 -8.98 -7.83
CA LYS A 86 10.42 -8.77 -6.52
C LYS A 86 10.76 -7.29 -6.25
N GLU A 87 11.00 -6.51 -7.29
CA GLU A 87 11.33 -5.10 -7.24
C GLU A 87 10.12 -4.29 -6.78
N LEU A 88 8.94 -4.52 -7.38
CA LEU A 88 7.70 -3.86 -6.96
C LEU A 88 7.27 -4.27 -5.57
N VAL A 89 7.47 -5.53 -5.20
CA VAL A 89 7.17 -6.00 -3.83
C VAL A 89 8.07 -5.29 -2.82
N ALA A 90 9.37 -5.11 -3.11
CA ALA A 90 10.26 -4.35 -2.23
C ALA A 90 9.82 -2.88 -2.08
N ILE A 91 9.32 -2.24 -3.14
CA ILE A 91 8.76 -0.88 -3.09
C ILE A 91 7.49 -0.87 -2.23
N ARG A 92 6.58 -1.83 -2.44
CA ARG A 92 5.35 -1.98 -1.68
C ARG A 92 5.59 -2.20 -0.18
N ASP A 93 6.61 -2.98 0.16
CA ASP A 93 7.04 -3.23 1.54
C ASP A 93 7.77 -2.01 2.14
N ASN A 94 8.03 -0.97 1.33
CA ASN A 94 8.82 0.21 1.67
C ASN A 94 10.24 -0.17 2.17
N ASP A 95 10.81 -1.25 1.60
CA ASP A 95 12.14 -1.76 1.94
C ASP A 95 13.23 -0.99 1.16
N TYR A 96 13.64 0.15 1.72
CA TYR A 96 14.64 1.03 1.13
C TYR A 96 15.91 0.26 0.71
N ASN A 97 16.40 -0.65 1.56
CA ASN A 97 17.66 -1.34 1.32
C ASN A 97 17.59 -2.29 0.13
N LYS A 98 16.47 -3.03 -0.01
CA LYS A 98 16.26 -3.90 -1.17
C LYS A 98 16.09 -3.10 -2.45
N VAL A 99 15.29 -2.03 -2.43
CA VAL A 99 15.11 -1.16 -3.59
C VAL A 99 16.45 -0.57 -4.03
N GLU A 100 17.26 -0.05 -3.09
CA GLU A 100 18.60 0.46 -3.38
C GLU A 100 19.52 -0.61 -3.99
N GLN A 101 19.46 -1.83 -3.47
CA GLN A 101 20.23 -2.97 -4.02
C GLN A 101 19.84 -3.28 -5.46
N TYR A 102 18.52 -3.29 -5.78
CA TYR A 102 18.06 -3.54 -7.16
C TYR A 102 18.49 -2.44 -8.11
N LEU A 103 18.36 -1.18 -7.75
CA LEU A 103 18.81 -0.04 -8.53
C LEU A 103 20.33 -0.08 -8.79
N LYS A 104 21.13 -0.38 -7.76
CA LYS A 104 22.59 -0.57 -7.89
C LYS A 104 22.96 -1.77 -8.76
N SER A 105 22.12 -2.78 -8.86
CA SER A 105 22.33 -3.94 -9.73
C SER A 105 21.91 -3.70 -11.18
N GLY A 106 21.42 -2.49 -11.52
CA GLY A 106 21.06 -2.09 -12.86
C GLY A 106 19.58 -2.24 -13.21
N TRP A 107 18.72 -2.44 -12.22
CA TRP A 107 17.29 -2.39 -12.47
C TRP A 107 16.83 -0.97 -12.83
N ASP A 108 16.07 -0.84 -13.93
CA ASP A 108 15.50 0.44 -14.36
C ASP A 108 14.12 0.63 -13.67
N PRO A 109 13.93 1.68 -12.84
CA PRO A 109 12.65 1.93 -12.19
C PRO A 109 11.50 2.23 -13.16
N ASN A 110 11.81 2.50 -14.44
CA ASN A 110 10.82 2.75 -15.50
C ASN A 110 10.35 1.47 -16.22
N GLU A 111 10.97 0.32 -15.97
CA GLU A 111 10.48 -0.96 -16.50
C GLU A 111 9.03 -1.24 -16.06
N ASN A 112 8.62 -0.69 -14.91
CA ASN A 112 7.26 -0.80 -14.45
C ASN A 112 6.70 0.57 -14.07
N THR A 113 5.62 0.97 -14.73
CA THR A 113 4.93 2.25 -14.50
C THR A 113 4.36 2.40 -13.09
N LYS A 114 4.22 1.29 -12.35
CA LYS A 114 3.73 1.30 -10.96
C LYS A 114 4.77 1.70 -9.93
N SER A 115 6.07 1.74 -10.27
CA SER A 115 7.16 1.93 -9.31
C SER A 115 6.99 3.21 -8.49
N VAL A 116 6.80 4.35 -9.15
CA VAL A 116 6.59 5.64 -8.49
C VAL A 116 5.28 5.65 -7.70
N TYR A 117 4.20 5.14 -8.29
CA TYR A 117 2.89 5.08 -7.61
C TYR A 117 2.92 4.22 -6.34
N TYR A 118 3.51 3.04 -6.40
CA TYR A 118 3.59 2.15 -5.24
C TYR A 118 4.44 2.76 -4.12
N SER A 119 5.52 3.47 -4.44
CA SER A 119 6.32 4.17 -3.44
C SER A 119 5.55 5.28 -2.71
N ILE A 120 4.50 5.84 -3.32
CA ILE A 120 3.61 6.82 -2.69
C ILE A 120 2.50 6.10 -1.93
N LYS A 121 1.75 5.22 -2.60
CA LYS A 121 0.58 4.53 -2.05
C LYS A 121 0.90 3.72 -0.79
N TYR A 122 1.93 2.89 -0.85
CA TYR A 122 2.25 1.99 0.25
C TYR A 122 3.16 2.61 1.33
N ASN A 123 3.79 3.75 1.05
CA ASN A 123 4.52 4.50 2.09
C ASN A 123 3.59 4.94 3.22
N THR A 124 2.36 5.33 2.91
CA THR A 124 1.37 5.79 3.89
C THR A 124 0.80 4.65 4.73
N GLU A 125 0.75 3.45 4.20
CA GLU A 125 0.28 2.25 4.92
C GLU A 125 1.34 1.69 5.88
N SER A 126 2.62 1.76 5.51
CA SER A 126 3.74 1.19 6.27
C SER A 126 4.37 2.14 7.28
N ASN A 127 4.33 3.46 7.04
CA ASN A 127 4.98 4.47 7.88
C ASN A 127 3.97 5.38 8.61
N LYS A 128 4.01 5.34 9.95
CA LYS A 128 3.28 6.29 10.82
C LYS A 128 3.85 7.72 10.77
N LYS A 129 5.00 7.95 10.12
CA LYS A 129 5.60 9.27 9.89
C LYS A 129 5.29 9.71 8.46
N LYS A 130 4.26 10.53 8.31
CA LYS A 130 3.69 11.01 7.04
C LYS A 130 4.66 11.74 6.07
N ASP A 131 5.91 12.03 6.44
CA ASP A 131 6.81 12.90 5.67
C ASP A 131 8.14 12.26 5.25
N GLU A 132 8.32 10.95 5.42
CA GLU A 132 9.56 10.27 5.01
C GLU A 132 9.36 9.51 3.68
N TRP A 133 9.57 10.16 2.56
CA TRP A 133 9.40 9.65 1.20
C TRP A 133 10.69 9.04 0.63
N LYS A 134 11.45 8.28 1.43
CA LYS A 134 12.81 7.80 1.09
C LYS A 134 12.84 6.89 -0.14
N VAL A 135 11.88 5.99 -0.30
CA VAL A 135 11.82 5.09 -1.45
C VAL A 135 11.44 5.88 -2.72
N LEU A 136 10.48 6.81 -2.63
CA LEU A 136 10.15 7.71 -3.74
C LEU A 136 11.37 8.53 -4.16
N GLU A 137 12.05 9.19 -3.22
CA GLU A 137 13.25 9.98 -3.50
C GLU A 137 14.35 9.13 -4.14
N LEU A 138 14.53 7.91 -3.66
CA LEU A 138 15.52 6.97 -4.20
C LEU A 138 15.21 6.61 -5.66
N LEU A 139 13.97 6.31 -6.00
CA LEU A 139 13.54 6.02 -7.36
C LEU A 139 13.75 7.21 -8.28
N LEU A 140 13.33 8.40 -7.86
CA LEU A 140 13.50 9.65 -8.62
C LEU A 140 14.98 9.98 -8.86
N LYS A 141 15.84 9.82 -7.84
CA LYS A 141 17.31 9.95 -7.98
C LYS A 141 17.91 9.01 -9.03
N HIS A 142 17.30 7.85 -9.26
CA HIS A 142 17.74 6.88 -10.26
C HIS A 142 16.96 7.01 -11.58
N GLY A 143 16.32 8.14 -11.82
CA GLY A 143 15.71 8.48 -13.11
C GLY A 143 14.30 7.91 -13.32
N ALA A 144 13.59 7.55 -12.25
CA ALA A 144 12.17 7.22 -12.39
C ALA A 144 11.39 8.40 -12.96
N ASN A 145 10.51 8.13 -13.94
CA ASN A 145 9.67 9.16 -14.55
C ASN A 145 8.63 9.67 -13.55
N PRO A 146 8.65 10.97 -13.15
CA PRO A 146 7.69 11.52 -12.22
C PRO A 146 6.29 11.74 -12.81
N ASP A 147 6.16 11.74 -14.16
CA ASP A 147 4.91 12.01 -14.88
C ASP A 147 4.26 10.74 -15.45
N VAL A 148 4.61 9.58 -14.90
CA VAL A 148 4.01 8.32 -15.32
C VAL A 148 2.50 8.34 -15.10
N GLN A 149 1.73 7.88 -16.09
CA GLN A 149 0.28 7.73 -15.95
C GLN A 149 -0.08 6.42 -15.24
N ILE A 150 -1.00 6.51 -14.30
CA ILE A 150 -1.41 5.41 -13.43
C ILE A 150 -2.86 5.02 -13.75
N PHE A 151 -3.06 3.78 -14.21
CA PHE A 151 -4.36 3.24 -14.63
C PHE A 151 -5.07 2.40 -13.56
N GLU A 152 -4.59 2.36 -12.32
CA GLU A 152 -5.14 1.49 -11.26
C GLU A 152 -6.31 2.09 -10.47
N ASN A 153 -6.64 3.35 -10.70
CA ASN A 153 -7.73 3.99 -9.97
C ASN A 153 -9.06 3.77 -10.72
N PRO A 154 -10.11 3.20 -10.10
CA PRO A 154 -11.42 3.07 -10.71
C PRO A 154 -12.08 4.41 -11.05
N THR A 155 -11.57 5.52 -10.56
CA THR A 155 -12.08 6.88 -10.80
C THR A 155 -11.34 7.63 -11.93
N GLY A 156 -10.28 7.05 -12.49
CA GLY A 156 -9.56 7.67 -13.60
C GLY A 156 -8.07 7.36 -13.64
N VAL A 157 -7.40 7.93 -14.64
CA VAL A 157 -5.94 7.92 -14.79
C VAL A 157 -5.40 9.08 -14.00
N ASN A 158 -4.49 8.82 -13.05
CA ASN A 158 -3.83 9.85 -12.28
C ASN A 158 -2.33 9.90 -12.62
N THR A 159 -1.71 11.06 -12.54
CA THR A 159 -0.26 11.15 -12.43
C THR A 159 0.16 11.06 -10.95
N PRO A 160 1.43 10.77 -10.63
CA PRO A 160 1.92 10.86 -9.27
C PRO A 160 1.66 12.24 -8.63
N LEU A 161 1.80 13.31 -9.40
CA LEU A 161 1.58 14.67 -8.93
C LEU A 161 0.09 14.92 -8.60
N THR A 162 -0.86 14.59 -9.48
CA THR A 162 -2.29 14.74 -9.20
C THR A 162 -2.71 13.91 -7.99
N TYR A 163 -2.21 12.67 -7.88
CA TYR A 163 -2.50 11.79 -6.74
C TYR A 163 -1.99 12.37 -5.41
N THR A 164 -0.75 12.89 -5.37
CA THR A 164 -0.18 13.45 -4.14
C THR A 164 -0.85 14.76 -3.72
N THR A 165 -1.26 15.60 -4.66
CA THR A 165 -2.00 16.84 -4.37
C THR A 165 -3.42 16.56 -3.90
N GLU A 166 -4.12 15.60 -4.50
CA GLU A 166 -5.44 15.14 -4.05
C GLU A 166 -5.40 14.59 -2.62
N CYS A 167 -4.39 13.79 -2.30
CA CYS A 167 -4.22 13.18 -0.98
C CYS A 167 -3.61 14.12 0.08
N GLY A 168 -3.14 15.33 -0.29
CA GLY A 168 -2.49 16.25 0.62
C GLY A 168 -1.08 15.81 1.06
N TYR A 169 -0.37 15.04 0.26
CA TYR A 169 0.98 14.54 0.54
C TYR A 169 2.04 15.56 0.12
N TYR A 170 2.12 16.69 0.83
CA TYR A 170 3.02 17.80 0.52
C TYR A 170 4.47 17.39 0.27
N GLY A 171 5.04 16.51 1.12
CA GLY A 171 6.43 16.05 0.97
C GLY A 171 6.66 15.29 -0.33
N ALA A 172 5.73 14.42 -0.73
CA ALA A 172 5.80 13.71 -2.02
C ALA A 172 5.58 14.65 -3.20
N THR A 173 4.59 15.57 -3.12
CA THR A 173 4.36 16.61 -4.14
C THR A 173 5.62 17.42 -4.38
N LYS A 174 6.27 17.86 -3.30
CA LYS A 174 7.51 18.64 -3.37
C LYS A 174 8.63 17.85 -4.05
N LEU A 175 8.84 16.59 -3.65
CA LEU A 175 9.86 15.74 -4.29
C LEU A 175 9.59 15.55 -5.78
N LEU A 176 8.37 15.24 -6.17
CA LEU A 176 8.02 15.08 -7.59
C LEU A 176 8.37 16.33 -8.40
N LEU A 177 8.01 17.51 -7.92
CA LEU A 177 8.32 18.79 -8.59
C LEU A 177 9.83 19.06 -8.60
N GLU A 178 10.56 18.81 -7.51
CA GLU A 178 12.02 18.96 -7.44
C GLU A 178 12.75 18.04 -8.44
N TYR A 179 12.16 16.87 -8.77
CA TYR A 179 12.69 15.94 -9.75
C TYR A 179 12.04 16.07 -11.13
N GLY A 180 11.39 17.20 -11.41
CA GLY A 180 10.98 17.60 -12.74
C GLY A 180 9.60 17.12 -13.17
N ALA A 181 8.71 16.79 -12.24
CA ALA A 181 7.30 16.59 -12.57
C ALA A 181 6.73 17.86 -13.22
N ASP A 182 6.03 17.69 -14.34
CA ASP A 182 5.36 18.79 -15.02
C ASP A 182 4.06 19.14 -14.29
N CYS A 183 4.04 20.30 -13.59
CA CYS A 183 2.87 20.78 -12.87
C CYS A 183 1.66 21.06 -13.79
N ASN A 184 1.89 21.16 -15.09
CA ASN A 184 0.87 21.42 -16.10
C ASN A 184 0.46 20.14 -16.88
N PHE A 185 1.09 19.01 -16.59
CA PHE A 185 0.73 17.74 -17.21
C PHE A 185 -0.71 17.39 -16.87
N GLN A 186 -1.53 17.19 -17.90
CA GLN A 186 -2.92 16.78 -17.78
C GLN A 186 -3.03 15.26 -18.01
N GLU A 187 -3.62 14.57 -17.08
CA GLU A 187 -3.95 13.17 -17.25
C GLU A 187 -5.10 12.98 -18.28
N ASP A 188 -5.14 11.82 -18.94
CA ASP A 188 -6.00 11.59 -20.10
C ASP A 188 -7.51 11.50 -19.78
N TYR A 189 -7.89 11.30 -18.53
CA TYR A 189 -9.29 11.04 -18.16
C TYR A 189 -10.08 12.31 -17.79
N MET A 190 -9.59 13.05 -16.79
CA MET A 190 -10.26 14.27 -16.29
C MET A 190 -9.62 15.54 -16.83
N ASN A 191 -8.49 15.44 -17.52
CA ASN A 191 -7.63 16.56 -17.91
C ASN A 191 -7.21 17.42 -16.72
N GLN A 192 -7.03 16.81 -15.55
CA GLN A 192 -6.58 17.52 -14.36
C GLN A 192 -5.06 17.64 -14.34
N ASN A 193 -4.57 18.77 -13.92
CA ASN A 193 -3.21 18.98 -13.49
C ASN A 193 -3.12 18.97 -11.95
N GLY A 194 -1.92 19.15 -11.40
CA GLY A 194 -1.71 19.16 -9.96
C GLY A 194 -2.55 20.17 -9.19
N LEU A 195 -2.84 21.35 -9.77
CA LEU A 195 -3.68 22.36 -9.12
C LEU A 195 -5.15 21.96 -9.11
N LEU A 196 -5.67 21.47 -10.23
CA LEU A 196 -7.07 21.05 -10.36
C LEU A 196 -7.40 19.81 -9.51
N ALA A 197 -6.39 19.01 -9.17
CA ALA A 197 -6.51 17.89 -8.26
C ALA A 197 -6.41 18.29 -6.78
N LEU A 198 -5.99 19.54 -6.47
CA LEU A 198 -5.79 19.99 -5.10
C LEU A 198 -7.12 20.12 -4.37
N ARG A 199 -7.25 19.41 -3.27
CA ARG A 199 -8.40 19.50 -2.37
C ARG A 199 -8.08 20.42 -1.21
N PHE A 200 -8.99 21.38 -0.92
CA PHE A 200 -8.85 22.33 0.18
C PHE A 200 -9.51 21.85 1.46
N TYR A 201 -10.58 21.08 1.34
CA TYR A 201 -11.36 20.58 2.47
C TYR A 201 -10.57 19.56 3.28
N GLU A 202 -10.46 19.77 4.60
CA GLU A 202 -9.76 18.89 5.55
C GLU A 202 -8.29 18.56 5.14
N ASN A 203 -7.64 19.46 4.39
CA ASN A 203 -6.26 19.31 3.93
C ASN A 203 -5.34 20.35 4.58
N ASP A 204 -4.60 19.94 5.62
CA ASP A 204 -3.65 20.79 6.35
C ASP A 204 -2.51 21.32 5.49
N ALA A 205 -2.23 20.70 4.36
CA ALA A 205 -1.15 21.06 3.46
C ALA A 205 -1.61 21.94 2.28
N ALA A 206 -2.92 22.20 2.14
CA ALA A 206 -3.48 22.84 0.94
C ALA A 206 -2.84 24.19 0.59
N ALA A 207 -2.69 25.11 1.56
CA ALA A 207 -2.06 26.42 1.33
C ALA A 207 -0.62 26.29 0.82
N LYS A 208 0.19 25.44 1.48
CA LYS A 208 1.58 25.20 1.11
C LYS A 208 1.70 24.52 -0.26
N THR A 209 0.80 23.59 -0.55
CA THR A 209 0.76 22.88 -1.84
C THR A 209 0.35 23.84 -2.96
N LEU A 210 -0.65 24.69 -2.73
CA LEU A 210 -1.05 25.74 -3.67
C LEU A 210 0.14 26.67 -3.99
N GLN A 211 0.80 27.21 -2.95
CA GLN A 211 1.96 28.08 -3.14
C GLN A 211 3.08 27.36 -3.91
N LEU A 212 3.38 26.10 -3.55
CA LEU A 212 4.40 25.31 -4.21
C LEU A 212 4.11 25.11 -5.71
N LEU A 213 2.88 24.75 -6.07
CA LEU A 213 2.46 24.57 -7.46
C LEU A 213 2.59 25.88 -8.25
N LEU A 214 2.22 27.00 -7.65
CA LEU A 214 2.39 28.33 -8.26
C LEU A 214 3.87 28.69 -8.45
N ASP A 215 4.72 28.40 -7.48
CA ASP A 215 6.17 28.64 -7.56
C ASP A 215 6.83 27.84 -8.68
N TYR A 216 6.28 26.66 -9.01
CA TYR A 216 6.71 25.81 -10.14
C TYR A 216 6.04 26.17 -11.47
N GLY A 217 5.24 27.23 -11.53
CA GLY A 217 4.71 27.78 -12.77
C GLY A 217 3.46 27.07 -13.29
N THR A 218 2.58 26.65 -12.39
CA THR A 218 1.28 26.08 -12.78
C THR A 218 0.48 27.09 -13.61
N ASP A 219 0.05 26.67 -14.79
CA ASP A 219 -0.84 27.45 -15.66
C ASP A 219 -2.28 27.38 -15.10
N LEU A 220 -2.79 28.53 -14.66
CA LEU A 220 -4.12 28.67 -14.08
C LEU A 220 -5.25 28.56 -15.11
N ASP A 221 -4.96 28.67 -16.39
CA ASP A 221 -5.95 28.72 -17.46
C ASP A 221 -6.15 27.35 -18.15
N ILE A 222 -5.39 26.34 -17.75
CA ILE A 222 -5.62 24.96 -18.15
C ILE A 222 -7.00 24.53 -17.68
N LYS A 223 -7.77 23.91 -18.60
CA LYS A 223 -9.14 23.46 -18.36
C LYS A 223 -9.22 21.96 -18.22
N GLN A 224 -9.92 21.52 -17.19
CA GLN A 224 -10.29 20.12 -17.04
C GLN A 224 -11.48 19.73 -17.94
N SER A 225 -11.87 18.46 -17.92
CA SER A 225 -12.93 17.90 -18.79
C SER A 225 -14.29 18.56 -18.65
N ASP A 226 -14.63 19.13 -17.48
CA ASP A 226 -15.86 19.90 -17.23
C ASP A 226 -15.75 21.39 -17.65
N ASN A 227 -14.66 21.75 -18.32
CA ASN A 227 -14.33 23.09 -18.81
C ASN A 227 -14.00 24.13 -17.74
N LYS A 228 -13.84 23.75 -16.46
CA LYS A 228 -13.36 24.63 -15.41
C LYS A 228 -11.83 24.75 -15.44
N SER A 229 -11.32 25.91 -15.07
CA SER A 229 -9.88 26.16 -14.93
C SER A 229 -9.50 26.38 -13.47
N GLY A 230 -8.21 26.23 -13.15
CA GLY A 230 -7.68 26.55 -11.84
C GLY A 230 -7.96 27.99 -11.43
N ARG A 231 -7.89 28.94 -12.36
CA ARG A 231 -8.26 30.35 -12.14
C ARG A 231 -9.72 30.50 -11.70
N GLU A 232 -10.64 29.79 -12.34
CA GLU A 232 -12.07 29.84 -11.99
C GLU A 232 -12.33 29.24 -10.62
N GLU A 233 -11.66 28.12 -10.30
CA GLU A 233 -11.77 27.52 -8.97
C GLU A 233 -11.23 28.43 -7.87
N LEU A 234 -10.04 29.01 -8.04
CA LEU A 234 -9.48 29.94 -7.07
C LEU A 234 -10.32 31.22 -6.93
N LYS A 235 -10.85 31.75 -8.02
CA LYS A 235 -11.75 32.89 -8.00
C LYS A 235 -13.04 32.64 -7.23
N ASN A 236 -13.56 31.44 -7.28
CA ASN A 236 -14.77 31.05 -6.56
C ASN A 236 -14.47 30.55 -5.13
N PHE A 237 -13.20 30.38 -4.74
CA PHE A 237 -12.80 29.77 -3.49
C PHE A 237 -13.53 30.34 -2.27
N GLN A 238 -13.53 31.65 -2.10
CA GLN A 238 -14.19 32.31 -0.95
C GLN A 238 -15.70 31.99 -0.91
N LYS A 239 -16.37 32.04 -2.07
CA LYS A 239 -17.79 31.76 -2.18
C LYS A 239 -18.10 30.28 -1.85
N ASP A 240 -17.28 29.38 -2.35
CA ASP A 240 -17.53 27.94 -2.23
C ASP A 240 -17.21 27.39 -0.83
N TYR A 241 -16.22 27.98 -0.16
CA TYR A 241 -15.73 27.49 1.14
C TYR A 241 -16.09 28.39 2.34
N MET A 242 -16.71 29.55 2.17
CA MET A 242 -17.07 30.47 3.25
C MET A 242 -17.90 29.80 4.36
N ASN A 243 -18.86 28.97 4.00
CA ASN A 243 -19.77 28.31 4.95
C ASN A 243 -19.14 27.13 5.69
N VAL A 244 -17.95 26.67 5.27
CA VAL A 244 -17.21 25.53 5.84
C VAL A 244 -15.76 25.89 6.12
N LYS A 245 -15.44 27.19 6.25
CA LYS A 245 -14.09 27.67 6.45
C LYS A 245 -13.37 27.07 7.66
N ASP A 246 -14.11 26.67 8.68
CA ASP A 246 -13.63 25.95 9.85
C ASP A 246 -13.10 24.53 9.53
N LYS A 247 -13.47 24.01 8.36
CA LYS A 247 -13.01 22.72 7.84
C LYS A 247 -11.98 22.84 6.70
N VAL A 248 -11.55 24.06 6.42
CA VAL A 248 -10.48 24.36 5.47
C VAL A 248 -9.29 24.91 6.25
N PRO A 249 -8.32 24.05 6.59
CA PRO A 249 -7.12 24.49 7.29
C PRO A 249 -6.39 25.59 6.52
N ASN A 250 -5.90 26.60 7.25
CA ASN A 250 -5.19 27.74 6.67
C ASN A 250 -6.03 28.54 5.64
N TYR A 251 -7.36 28.62 5.83
CA TYR A 251 -8.27 29.34 4.92
C TYR A 251 -7.79 30.75 4.60
N ASP A 252 -7.42 31.55 5.60
CA ASP A 252 -7.00 32.93 5.42
C ASP A 252 -5.67 33.02 4.62
N GLU A 253 -4.74 32.08 4.81
CA GLU A 253 -3.49 32.00 4.03
C GLU A 253 -3.79 31.69 2.55
N ILE A 254 -4.75 30.80 2.28
CA ILE A 254 -5.20 30.51 0.90
C ILE A 254 -5.79 31.76 0.26
N VAL A 255 -6.64 32.51 0.99
CA VAL A 255 -7.21 33.78 0.51
C VAL A 255 -6.10 34.79 0.20
N GLU A 256 -5.09 34.96 1.07
CA GLU A 256 -3.94 35.83 0.81
C GLU A 256 -3.16 35.43 -0.46
N ILE A 257 -3.01 34.13 -0.72
CA ILE A 257 -2.37 33.64 -1.95
C ILE A 257 -3.22 34.04 -3.17
N ILE A 258 -4.54 33.85 -3.12
CA ILE A 258 -5.47 34.20 -4.20
C ILE A 258 -5.47 35.71 -4.46
N ASP A 259 -5.53 36.54 -3.41
CA ASP A 259 -5.50 37.99 -3.53
C ASP A 259 -4.20 38.50 -4.19
N ARG A 260 -3.06 37.86 -3.90
CA ARG A 260 -1.78 38.19 -4.56
C ARG A 260 -1.76 37.87 -6.05
N LEU A 261 -2.58 36.90 -6.50
CA LEU A 261 -2.72 36.55 -7.93
C LEU A 261 -3.58 37.57 -8.68
N GLY A 262 -4.33 38.43 -8.00
CA GLY A 262 -5.20 39.44 -8.60
C GLY A 262 -6.42 38.88 -9.36
N ILE A 263 -6.96 37.76 -8.88
CA ILE A 263 -8.07 37.00 -9.52
C ILE A 263 -9.34 37.00 -8.69
#